data_4164a75565a1ccd5c36ae048aae0f369
#
_entry.id   4164a75565a1ccd5c36ae048aae0f369
#
_cell.length_a   1.000
_cell.length_b   1.000
_cell.length_c   1.000
_cell.angle_alpha   90.00
_cell.angle_beta   90.00
_cell.angle_gamma   90.00
#
_symmetry.space_group_name_H-M   'P 1'
#
loop_
_entity.id
_entity.type
_entity.pdbx_description
1 polymer ?
#
loop_
_entity_poly.entity_id
_entity_poly.type
_entity_poly.pdbx_seq_one_letter_code
_entity_poly.pdbx_strand_id
1 'polypeptide(L)'
;MFDSSLLEKPKNYDPGKYRMRTFHDARNGFIENTDTPRAYLERCLETIEQLEPAIRAWVTLNSENARHAADQSGLRYQRRQPLSPIDGMPLGIKDVLQTKDMPTELGSPIFKGRCTNLDSASVNALRLAGCVIVGKTVTTEFAWRKPGKTTNPHDPAYTPGGSSSGSAAAVA
;
A
#
# COMPACT_ATOMS: atom_id res chain seq x y z
N MET A 1 -3.19 -13.15 20.06
CA MET A 1 -3.28 -12.08 21.08
C MET A 1 -2.50 -10.92 20.48
N PHE A 2 -3.16 -9.81 20.15
CA PHE A 2 -2.52 -8.66 19.52
C PHE A 2 -1.52 -8.03 20.49
N ASP A 3 -0.28 -7.83 20.07
CA ASP A 3 0.75 -7.15 20.87
C ASP A 3 0.54 -5.62 20.73
N SER A 4 -0.11 -5.04 21.74
CA SER A 4 -0.35 -3.60 21.80
C SER A 4 0.95 -2.78 21.93
N SER A 5 2.09 -3.42 22.23
CA SER A 5 3.39 -2.73 22.32
C SER A 5 3.85 -2.18 20.96
N LEU A 6 3.35 -2.76 19.85
CA LEU A 6 3.63 -2.28 18.49
C LEU A 6 3.01 -0.92 18.19
N LEU A 7 2.05 -0.46 19.01
CA LEU A 7 1.39 0.84 18.88
C LEU A 7 1.76 1.82 20.01
N GLU A 8 2.70 1.45 20.88
CA GLU A 8 3.22 2.40 21.85
C GLU A 8 3.97 3.52 21.12
N LYS A 9 3.61 4.78 21.42
CA LYS A 9 4.39 5.92 20.93
C LYS A 9 5.84 5.70 21.31
N PRO A 10 6.78 5.80 20.35
CA PRO A 10 8.19 5.83 20.72
C PRO A 10 8.37 6.97 21.71
N LYS A 11 8.86 6.64 22.91
CA LYS A 11 9.00 7.58 24.06
C LYS A 11 9.77 8.87 23.73
N ASN A 12 10.40 8.93 22.57
CA ASN A 12 11.19 10.04 22.08
C ASN A 12 10.98 10.25 20.56
N TYR A 13 9.72 10.34 20.10
CA TYR A 13 9.46 10.72 18.72
C TYR A 13 9.97 12.14 18.44
N ASP A 14 11.05 12.23 17.69
CA ASP A 14 11.63 13.48 17.22
C ASP A 14 11.43 13.56 15.69
N PRO A 15 10.48 14.39 15.21
CA PRO A 15 10.21 14.50 13.78
C PRO A 15 11.44 14.99 12.98
N GLY A 16 12.39 15.68 13.61
CA GLY A 16 13.64 16.10 12.97
C GLY A 16 14.64 14.97 12.75
N LYS A 17 14.47 13.85 13.44
CA LYS A 17 15.31 12.63 13.29
C LYS A 17 14.63 11.53 12.48
N TYR A 18 13.35 11.72 12.11
CA TYR A 18 12.63 10.73 11.31
C TYR A 18 13.19 10.70 9.89
N ARG A 19 13.87 9.60 9.56
CA ARG A 19 14.34 9.35 8.19
C ARG A 19 13.29 8.52 7.46
N MET A 20 12.58 9.17 6.55
CA MET A 20 11.64 8.48 5.66
C MET A 20 12.39 7.48 4.79
N ARG A 21 11.98 6.21 4.82
CA ARG A 21 12.44 5.21 3.86
C ARG A 21 11.79 5.50 2.52
N THR A 22 12.58 5.63 1.47
CA THR A 22 12.07 5.87 0.13
C THR A 22 12.22 4.63 -0.74
N PHE A 23 11.35 4.48 -1.71
CA PHE A 23 11.49 3.40 -2.71
C PHE A 23 12.80 3.53 -3.52
N HIS A 24 13.32 4.75 -3.68
CA HIS A 24 14.61 4.95 -4.37
C HIS A 24 15.75 4.20 -3.70
N ASP A 25 15.79 4.13 -2.38
CA ASP A 25 16.79 3.37 -1.64
C ASP A 25 16.66 1.86 -1.94
N ALA A 26 15.45 1.31 -1.95
CA ALA A 26 15.19 -0.08 -2.29
C ALA A 26 15.53 -0.39 -3.76
N ARG A 27 15.20 0.52 -4.68
CA ARG A 27 15.47 0.36 -6.11
C ARG A 27 16.97 0.22 -6.40
N ASN A 28 17.83 0.92 -5.68
CA ASN A 28 19.29 0.77 -5.82
C ASN A 28 19.71 -0.67 -5.56
N GLY A 29 19.16 -1.32 -4.51
CA GLY A 29 19.39 -2.73 -4.24
C GLY A 29 18.95 -3.64 -5.39
N PHE A 30 17.84 -3.33 -6.09
CA PHE A 30 17.41 -4.11 -7.26
C PHE A 30 18.36 -3.97 -8.45
N ILE A 31 18.90 -2.77 -8.68
CA ILE A 31 19.89 -2.51 -9.74
C ILE A 31 21.22 -3.23 -9.44
N GLU A 32 21.63 -3.23 -8.18
CA GLU A 32 22.89 -3.82 -7.71
C GLU A 32 22.78 -5.33 -7.44
N ASN A 33 21.56 -5.92 -7.55
CA ASN A 33 21.24 -7.32 -7.22
C ASN A 33 21.54 -7.69 -5.77
N THR A 34 21.49 -6.75 -4.85
CA THR A 34 21.58 -6.97 -3.39
C THR A 34 20.21 -7.21 -2.76
N ASP A 35 19.13 -6.88 -3.45
CA ASP A 35 17.74 -7.14 -3.06
C ASP A 35 16.88 -7.43 -4.32
N THR A 36 15.63 -7.84 -4.13
CA THR A 36 14.69 -8.09 -5.22
C THR A 36 13.34 -7.42 -4.96
N PRO A 37 12.57 -7.05 -6.02
CA PRO A 37 11.20 -6.56 -5.86
C PRO A 37 10.32 -7.53 -5.07
N ARG A 38 10.52 -8.84 -5.24
CA ARG A 38 9.79 -9.88 -4.49
C ARG A 38 10.13 -9.86 -3.00
N ALA A 39 11.39 -9.87 -2.63
CA ALA A 39 11.81 -9.85 -1.23
C ALA A 39 11.37 -8.54 -0.54
N TYR A 40 11.44 -7.42 -1.25
CA TYR A 40 10.94 -6.14 -0.75
C TYR A 40 9.42 -6.17 -0.50
N LEU A 41 8.64 -6.72 -1.46
CA LEU A 41 7.20 -6.90 -1.30
C LEU A 41 6.86 -7.79 -0.09
N GLU A 42 7.56 -8.92 0.10
CA GLU A 42 7.27 -9.81 1.22
C GLU A 42 7.47 -9.10 2.56
N ARG A 43 8.51 -8.29 2.72
CA ARG A 43 8.69 -7.46 3.93
C ARG A 43 7.55 -6.46 4.15
N CYS A 44 7.01 -5.89 3.07
CA CYS A 44 5.82 -5.05 3.16
C CYS A 44 4.57 -5.85 3.59
N LEU A 45 4.38 -7.04 3.02
CA LEU A 45 3.24 -7.91 3.37
C LEU A 45 3.32 -8.41 4.81
N GLU A 46 4.50 -8.77 5.30
CA GLU A 46 4.74 -9.13 6.70
C GLU A 46 4.37 -7.97 7.65
N THR A 47 4.78 -6.74 7.32
CA THR A 47 4.41 -5.54 8.08
C THR A 47 2.89 -5.33 8.08
N ILE A 48 2.25 -5.50 6.92
CA ILE A 48 0.79 -5.40 6.80
C ILE A 48 0.13 -6.46 7.68
N GLU A 49 0.55 -7.72 7.61
CA GLU A 49 -0.03 -8.81 8.39
C GLU A 49 0.06 -8.54 9.90
N GLN A 50 1.18 -8.01 10.37
CA GLN A 50 1.38 -7.66 11.78
C GLN A 50 0.52 -6.49 12.25
N LEU A 51 0.38 -5.44 11.45
CA LEU A 51 -0.22 -4.17 11.87
C LEU A 51 -1.69 -4.02 11.48
N GLU A 52 -2.15 -4.67 10.40
CA GLU A 52 -3.52 -4.51 9.87
C GLU A 52 -4.64 -4.81 10.88
N PRO A 53 -4.51 -5.80 11.79
CA PRO A 53 -5.53 -6.03 12.82
C PRO A 53 -5.85 -4.81 13.68
N ALA A 54 -4.86 -3.94 13.89
CA ALA A 54 -5.02 -2.70 14.66
C ALA A 54 -5.29 -1.49 13.76
N ILE A 55 -4.51 -1.33 12.71
CA ILE A 55 -4.50 -0.13 11.87
C ILE A 55 -5.69 -0.10 10.92
N ARG A 56 -6.06 -1.24 10.33
CA ARG A 56 -7.21 -1.38 9.42
C ARG A 56 -7.13 -0.40 8.24
N ALA A 57 -5.97 -0.35 7.61
CA ALA A 57 -5.69 0.53 6.48
C ALA A 57 -6.21 -0.01 5.14
N TRP A 58 -6.42 -1.33 5.04
CA TRP A 58 -6.77 -1.99 3.78
C TRP A 58 -8.24 -2.43 3.72
N VAL A 59 -8.84 -2.26 2.56
CA VAL A 59 -10.17 -2.81 2.22
C VAL A 59 -10.01 -4.23 1.69
N THR A 60 -9.07 -4.39 0.76
CA THR A 60 -8.78 -5.66 0.08
C THR A 60 -7.29 -5.72 -0.19
N LEU A 61 -6.67 -6.87 0.05
CA LEU A 61 -5.32 -7.20 -0.37
C LEU A 61 -5.38 -8.15 -1.58
N ASN A 62 -4.45 -7.99 -2.51
CA ASN A 62 -4.30 -8.81 -3.71
C ASN A 62 -2.87 -9.39 -3.75
N SER A 63 -2.49 -10.07 -2.68
CA SER A 63 -1.13 -10.50 -2.42
C SER A 63 -0.58 -11.43 -3.50
N GLU A 64 -1.39 -12.33 -4.07
CA GLU A 64 -0.94 -13.25 -5.11
C GLU A 64 -0.59 -12.53 -6.42
N ASN A 65 -1.47 -11.63 -6.90
CA ASN A 65 -1.17 -10.83 -8.07
C ASN A 65 -0.01 -9.87 -7.83
N ALA A 66 0.11 -9.32 -6.61
CA ALA A 66 1.24 -8.49 -6.24
C ALA A 66 2.56 -9.28 -6.29
N ARG A 67 2.57 -10.51 -5.77
CA ARG A 67 3.71 -11.42 -5.85
C ARG A 67 4.11 -11.71 -7.29
N HIS A 68 3.14 -12.05 -8.14
CA HIS A 68 3.39 -12.28 -9.56
C HIS A 68 3.98 -11.02 -10.24
N ALA A 69 3.43 -9.83 -9.97
CA ALA A 69 3.93 -8.58 -10.54
C ALA A 69 5.37 -8.27 -10.07
N ALA A 70 5.69 -8.55 -8.79
CA ALA A 70 7.02 -8.39 -8.24
C ALA A 70 8.04 -9.34 -8.87
N ASP A 71 7.65 -10.61 -9.12
CA ASP A 71 8.48 -11.59 -9.82
C ASP A 71 8.79 -11.14 -11.24
N GLN A 72 7.79 -10.65 -11.98
CA GLN A 72 7.99 -10.10 -13.33
C GLN A 72 8.91 -8.87 -13.31
N SER A 73 8.79 -8.00 -12.31
CA SER A 73 9.73 -6.89 -12.11
C SER A 73 11.15 -7.40 -11.86
N GLY A 74 11.33 -8.40 -11.00
CA GLY A 74 12.63 -9.01 -10.74
C GLY A 74 13.31 -9.52 -12.00
N LEU A 75 12.57 -10.20 -12.89
CA LEU A 75 13.08 -10.65 -14.18
C LEU A 75 13.53 -9.48 -15.08
N ARG A 76 12.84 -8.34 -15.03
CA ARG A 76 13.26 -7.14 -15.79
C ARG A 76 14.54 -6.53 -15.23
N TYR A 77 14.69 -6.45 -13.91
CA TYR A 77 15.95 -5.98 -13.29
C TYR A 77 17.12 -6.88 -13.62
N GLN A 78 16.96 -8.21 -13.59
CA GLN A 78 17.99 -9.16 -14.03
C GLN A 78 18.45 -8.93 -15.48
N ARG A 79 17.50 -8.55 -16.35
CA ARG A 79 17.79 -8.21 -17.76
C ARG A 79 18.28 -6.77 -17.96
N ARG A 80 18.41 -5.98 -16.89
CA ARG A 80 18.71 -4.54 -16.91
C ARG A 80 17.72 -3.71 -17.75
N GLN A 81 16.46 -4.10 -17.74
CA GLN A 81 15.36 -3.49 -18.51
C GLN A 81 14.14 -3.17 -17.63
N PRO A 82 14.31 -2.42 -16.52
CA PRO A 82 13.16 -1.97 -15.76
C PRO A 82 12.29 -1.04 -16.60
N LEU A 83 10.96 -1.12 -16.44
CA LEU A 83 10.00 -0.32 -17.22
C LEU A 83 10.05 1.17 -16.90
N SER A 84 10.40 1.52 -15.68
CA SER A 84 10.44 2.90 -15.20
C SER A 84 11.23 3.01 -13.89
N PRO A 85 11.45 4.24 -13.37
CA PRO A 85 12.04 4.44 -12.04
C PRO A 85 11.22 3.86 -10.88
N ILE A 86 9.92 3.55 -11.11
CA ILE A 86 9.00 2.98 -10.11
C ILE A 86 8.64 1.52 -10.40
N ASP A 87 9.38 0.84 -11.29
CA ASP A 87 9.20 -0.59 -11.52
C ASP A 87 9.52 -1.39 -10.24
N GLY A 88 8.59 -2.25 -9.85
CA GLY A 88 8.67 -3.03 -8.62
C GLY A 88 8.19 -2.32 -7.35
N MET A 89 7.76 -1.06 -7.42
CA MET A 89 7.28 -0.30 -6.27
C MET A 89 5.93 -0.83 -5.77
N PRO A 90 5.82 -1.31 -4.50
CA PRO A 90 4.54 -1.67 -3.91
C PRO A 90 3.65 -0.44 -3.71
N LEU A 91 2.38 -0.55 -4.12
CA LEU A 91 1.41 0.53 -4.03
C LEU A 91 0.07 0.07 -3.47
N GLY A 92 -0.50 0.87 -2.56
CA GLY A 92 -1.90 0.82 -2.19
C GLY A 92 -2.73 1.79 -3.04
N ILE A 93 -3.83 1.32 -3.60
CA ILE A 93 -4.74 2.14 -4.40
C ILE A 93 -5.95 2.56 -3.55
N LYS A 94 -6.14 3.85 -3.37
CA LYS A 94 -7.31 4.37 -2.65
C LYS A 94 -8.61 3.83 -3.24
N ASP A 95 -9.53 3.41 -2.37
CA ASP A 95 -10.77 2.72 -2.78
C ASP A 95 -11.85 3.63 -3.42
N VAL A 96 -11.41 4.65 -4.14
CA VAL A 96 -12.21 5.45 -5.09
C VAL A 96 -11.72 5.27 -6.53
N LEU A 97 -10.49 4.77 -6.71
CA LEU A 97 -9.91 4.51 -8.02
C LEU A 97 -10.23 3.07 -8.43
N GLN A 98 -10.78 2.92 -9.62
CA GLN A 98 -11.14 1.61 -10.15
C GLN A 98 -9.90 0.76 -10.42
N THR A 99 -10.00 -0.52 -10.07
CA THR A 99 -9.04 -1.56 -10.38
C THR A 99 -9.77 -2.73 -11.03
N LYS A 100 -9.20 -3.29 -12.10
CA LYS A 100 -9.82 -4.38 -12.87
C LYS A 100 -9.93 -5.70 -12.12
N ASP A 101 -9.10 -5.88 -11.09
CA ASP A 101 -8.87 -7.14 -10.38
C ASP A 101 -9.30 -7.10 -8.90
N MET A 102 -9.88 -5.99 -8.45
CA MET A 102 -10.39 -5.84 -7.08
C MET A 102 -11.65 -4.97 -7.07
N PRO A 103 -12.54 -5.16 -6.07
CA PRO A 103 -13.69 -4.28 -5.87
C PRO A 103 -13.29 -2.82 -5.65
N THR A 104 -14.18 -1.90 -6.04
CA THR A 104 -14.09 -0.47 -5.72
C THR A 104 -15.39 -0.04 -5.07
N GLU A 105 -15.36 0.07 -3.74
CA GLU A 105 -16.55 0.18 -2.89
C GLU A 105 -16.84 1.61 -2.41
N LEU A 106 -15.93 2.56 -2.69
CA LEU A 106 -16.06 3.97 -2.33
C LEU A 106 -16.23 4.22 -0.81
N GLY A 107 -15.79 3.26 0.02
CA GLY A 107 -15.99 3.31 1.47
C GLY A 107 -17.45 3.22 1.91
N SER A 108 -18.37 2.76 1.04
CA SER A 108 -19.80 2.72 1.30
C SER A 108 -20.39 1.31 1.13
N PRO A 109 -21.27 0.86 2.05
CA PRO A 109 -21.95 -0.43 1.93
C PRO A 109 -22.84 -0.53 0.67
N ILE A 110 -23.26 0.59 0.08
CA ILE A 110 -24.06 0.64 -1.16
C ILE A 110 -23.31 -0.01 -2.33
N PHE A 111 -21.97 0.14 -2.37
CA PHE A 111 -21.14 -0.39 -3.43
C PHE A 111 -20.33 -1.62 -3.04
N LYS A 112 -20.71 -2.29 -1.94
CA LYS A 112 -20.02 -3.50 -1.47
C LYS A 112 -19.90 -4.56 -2.58
N GLY A 113 -18.68 -5.01 -2.85
CA GLY A 113 -18.38 -6.02 -3.86
C GLY A 113 -18.44 -5.51 -5.31
N ARG A 114 -18.59 -4.20 -5.55
CA ARG A 114 -18.69 -3.64 -6.90
C ARG A 114 -17.37 -3.78 -7.66
N CYS A 115 -17.34 -4.67 -8.64
CA CYS A 115 -16.24 -4.85 -9.59
C CYS A 115 -16.59 -4.21 -10.93
N THR A 116 -15.65 -3.41 -11.46
CA THR A 116 -15.83 -2.74 -12.77
C THR A 116 -15.07 -3.45 -13.89
N ASN A 117 -14.14 -4.35 -13.54
CA ASN A 117 -13.22 -5.04 -14.46
C ASN A 117 -12.39 -4.08 -15.33
N LEU A 118 -12.24 -2.84 -14.88
CA LEU A 118 -11.49 -1.78 -15.56
C LEU A 118 -10.56 -1.10 -14.58
N ASP A 119 -9.35 -0.78 -15.02
CA ASP A 119 -8.46 0.12 -14.32
C ASP A 119 -8.82 1.58 -14.67
N SER A 120 -8.83 2.48 -13.68
CA SER A 120 -8.80 3.92 -13.96
C SER A 120 -7.51 4.29 -14.71
N ALA A 121 -7.51 5.40 -15.44
CA ALA A 121 -6.35 5.81 -16.23
C ALA A 121 -5.05 5.89 -15.40
N SER A 122 -5.13 6.40 -14.18
CA SER A 122 -3.98 6.47 -13.26
C SER A 122 -3.49 5.09 -12.84
N VAL A 123 -4.39 4.16 -12.51
CA VAL A 123 -4.04 2.79 -12.13
C VAL A 123 -3.40 2.04 -13.31
N ASN A 124 -3.97 2.20 -14.50
CA ASN A 124 -3.40 1.61 -15.71
C ASN A 124 -1.99 2.16 -16.00
N ALA A 125 -1.78 3.46 -15.87
CA ALA A 125 -0.46 4.07 -16.04
C ALA A 125 0.56 3.53 -15.03
N LEU A 126 0.18 3.35 -13.76
CA LEU A 126 1.05 2.77 -12.73
C LEU A 126 1.41 1.31 -13.05
N ARG A 127 0.45 0.49 -13.52
CA ARG A 127 0.74 -0.89 -13.96
C ARG A 127 1.69 -0.92 -15.15
N LEU A 128 1.48 -0.06 -16.15
CA LEU A 128 2.38 0.05 -17.32
C LEU A 128 3.78 0.52 -16.93
N ALA A 129 3.90 1.30 -15.87
CA ALA A 129 5.19 1.72 -15.30
C ALA A 129 5.87 0.61 -14.45
N GLY A 130 5.21 -0.54 -14.23
CA GLY A 130 5.75 -1.69 -13.52
C GLY A 130 5.48 -1.69 -12.01
N CYS A 131 4.62 -0.80 -11.49
CA CYS A 131 4.27 -0.81 -10.07
C CYS A 131 3.56 -2.10 -9.65
N VAL A 132 3.78 -2.51 -8.43
CA VAL A 132 3.18 -3.68 -7.79
C VAL A 132 1.99 -3.23 -6.96
N ILE A 133 0.77 -3.43 -7.48
CA ILE A 133 -0.45 -3.06 -6.74
C ILE A 133 -0.77 -4.10 -5.68
N VAL A 134 -0.61 -3.72 -4.41
CA VAL A 134 -0.77 -4.60 -3.24
C VAL A 134 -2.23 -4.76 -2.85
N GLY A 135 -3.04 -3.71 -3.00
CA GLY A 135 -4.43 -3.75 -2.58
C GLY A 135 -5.14 -2.40 -2.66
N LYS A 136 -6.36 -2.39 -2.11
CA LYS A 136 -7.21 -1.20 -1.99
C LYS A 136 -7.12 -0.65 -0.57
N THR A 137 -6.82 0.64 -0.44
CA THR A 137 -6.73 1.32 0.86
C THR A 137 -8.03 2.03 1.21
N VAL A 138 -8.33 2.08 2.52
CA VAL A 138 -9.56 2.68 3.04
C VAL A 138 -9.68 4.15 2.66
N THR A 139 -10.87 4.55 2.24
CA THR A 139 -11.28 5.93 2.04
C THR A 139 -12.39 6.29 3.04
N THR A 140 -12.60 7.56 3.32
CA THR A 140 -13.88 8.01 3.90
C THR A 140 -15.01 7.75 2.92
N GLU A 141 -16.25 7.59 3.40
CA GLU A 141 -17.40 7.29 2.55
C GLU A 141 -17.54 8.34 1.44
N PHE A 142 -17.56 7.88 0.18
CA PHE A 142 -17.56 8.73 -1.04
C PHE A 142 -16.42 9.77 -1.10
N ALA A 143 -15.29 9.49 -0.46
CA ALA A 143 -14.21 10.46 -0.28
C ALA A 143 -14.66 11.78 0.40
N TRP A 144 -15.73 11.73 1.20
CA TRP A 144 -16.29 12.87 1.92
C TRP A 144 -15.89 12.88 3.40
N ARG A 145 -16.80 13.16 4.33
CA ARG A 145 -16.47 13.41 5.76
C ARG A 145 -16.58 12.21 6.67
N LYS A 146 -17.42 11.21 6.35
CA LYS A 146 -17.64 10.07 7.24
C LYS A 146 -16.39 9.19 7.29
N PRO A 147 -15.73 9.07 8.47
CA PRO A 147 -14.51 8.28 8.60
C PRO A 147 -14.74 6.79 8.30
N GLY A 148 -13.72 6.14 7.76
CA GLY A 148 -13.64 4.68 7.71
C GLY A 148 -13.16 4.08 9.03
N LYS A 149 -12.81 2.80 8.99
CA LYS A 149 -12.37 2.01 10.16
C LYS A 149 -10.90 2.21 10.55
N THR A 150 -10.13 2.93 9.76
CA THR A 150 -8.68 3.08 9.93
C THR A 150 -8.34 3.92 11.16
N THR A 151 -7.38 3.45 11.94
CA THR A 151 -6.81 4.17 13.08
C THR A 151 -5.49 4.84 12.71
N ASN A 152 -5.10 5.87 13.45
CA ASN A 152 -3.82 6.53 13.26
C ASN A 152 -2.68 5.66 13.83
N PRO A 153 -1.67 5.27 13.03
CA PRO A 153 -0.55 4.46 13.52
C PRO A 153 0.26 5.11 14.65
N HIS A 154 0.31 6.44 14.67
CA HIS A 154 1.04 7.18 15.72
C HIS A 154 0.24 7.32 17.03
N ASP A 155 -1.09 7.30 16.96
CA ASP A 155 -1.98 7.36 18.12
C ASP A 155 -3.36 6.78 17.77
N PRO A 156 -3.64 5.53 18.19
CA PRO A 156 -4.88 4.85 17.81
C PRO A 156 -6.15 5.49 18.38
N ALA A 157 -6.03 6.46 19.30
CA ALA A 157 -7.17 7.23 19.79
C ALA A 157 -7.70 8.24 18.76
N TYR A 158 -6.95 8.47 17.68
CA TYR A 158 -7.29 9.43 16.63
C TYR A 158 -7.51 8.74 15.29
N THR A 159 -8.20 9.43 14.39
CA THR A 159 -8.24 9.03 12.98
C THR A 159 -6.96 9.49 12.26
N PRO A 160 -6.52 8.84 11.20
CA PRO A 160 -5.40 9.31 10.40
C PRO A 160 -5.78 10.49 9.47
N GLY A 161 -6.96 11.07 9.66
CA GLY A 161 -7.54 12.07 8.78
C GLY A 161 -8.25 11.45 7.58
N GLY A 162 -8.43 12.22 6.52
CA GLY A 162 -9.18 11.80 5.32
C GLY A 162 -8.98 12.78 4.14
N SER A 163 -9.51 12.41 3.02
CA SER A 163 -10.32 11.23 2.72
C SER A 163 -9.50 9.96 2.44
N SER A 164 -8.18 10.04 2.27
CA SER A 164 -7.26 8.92 1.97
C SER A 164 -6.70 8.28 3.25
N SER A 165 -7.56 8.02 4.24
CA SER A 165 -7.18 7.54 5.58
C SER A 165 -6.29 6.28 5.54
N GLY A 166 -6.70 5.26 4.79
CA GLY A 166 -5.93 4.03 4.67
C GLY A 166 -4.59 4.23 3.96
N SER A 167 -4.52 5.10 2.95
CA SER A 167 -3.25 5.38 2.25
C SER A 167 -2.27 6.11 3.17
N ALA A 168 -2.74 7.07 3.97
CA ALA A 168 -1.91 7.77 4.95
C ALA A 168 -1.38 6.80 6.01
N ALA A 169 -2.25 5.95 6.57
CA ALA A 169 -1.87 4.97 7.58
C ALA A 169 -0.93 3.87 7.06
N ALA A 170 -1.06 3.48 5.78
CA ALA A 170 -0.23 2.44 5.19
C ALA A 170 1.22 2.89 4.91
N VAL A 171 1.50 4.20 4.87
CA VAL A 171 2.86 4.75 4.65
C VAL A 171 3.48 5.31 5.92
N ALA A 172 2.73 5.45 7.01
CA ALA A 172 3.20 5.94 8.29
C ALA A 172 3.82 4.82 9.14
#